data_6ff4c6e8e840c10c9e0fedb16c3fac78
#
_entry.id   6ff4c6e8e840c10c9e0fedb16c3fac78
#
_cell.length_a   1.000
_cell.length_b   1.000
_cell.length_c   1.000
_cell.angle_alpha   90.00
_cell.angle_beta   90.00
_cell.angle_gamma   90.00
#
_symmetry.space_group_name_H-M   'P 1'
#
loop_
_entity.id
_entity.type
_entity.pdbx_description
1 polymer ?
#
loop_
_entity_poly.entity_id
_entity_poly.type
_entity_poly.pdbx_seq_one_letter_code
_entity_poly.pdbx_strand_id
1 'polypeptide(L)'
;MSSRSQAIADILTRAIIDHRLVPGCKLGERELAEIFGVSRIVVRQAVIRLADDGLAQIERNRGAFVAKPSMQEAMEIYDALTLVEQGVAAQLSERLGPGGWAELRQHVERQRQAVAAGNDALADVLGQEFHSVFVRLSRNKVMQDIHAQLVRRTTLLRSLITADFDYCNLLDDHSRVIDLLEKGRLKKAMELIDTHHRSVVRGYIMDRAVFPELSPREALSPYLAGDGDKTDAASDKAGAEQNGARIYAIPPANLRRTQAGDP
;
A
#
# COMPACT_ATOMS: atom_id res chain seq x y z
N MET A 1 16.56 16.06 5.17
CA MET A 1 17.22 15.34 4.05
C MET A 1 17.11 13.85 4.31
N SER A 2 16.55 13.09 3.39
CA SER A 2 16.50 11.62 3.47
C SER A 2 17.92 11.04 3.48
N SER A 3 18.20 10.05 4.33
CA SER A 3 19.51 9.38 4.32
C SER A 3 19.68 8.59 3.02
N ARG A 4 20.92 8.38 2.57
CA ARG A 4 21.21 7.61 1.35
C ARG A 4 20.64 6.19 1.41
N SER A 5 20.63 5.58 2.60
CA SER A 5 20.00 4.29 2.83
C SER A 5 18.46 4.34 2.68
N GLN A 6 17.82 5.46 3.03
CA GLN A 6 16.38 5.65 2.82
C GLN A 6 16.04 5.74 1.32
N ALA A 7 16.77 6.54 0.56
CA ALA A 7 16.56 6.66 -0.88
C ALA A 7 16.70 5.30 -1.60
N ILE A 8 17.66 4.47 -1.19
CA ILE A 8 17.83 3.11 -1.71
C ILE A 8 16.65 2.22 -1.30
N ALA A 9 16.21 2.29 -0.04
CA ALA A 9 15.04 1.54 0.41
C ALA A 9 13.79 1.93 -0.40
N ASP A 10 13.57 3.21 -0.67
CA ASP A 10 12.45 3.71 -1.48
C ASP A 10 12.49 3.21 -2.92
N ILE A 11 13.68 3.14 -3.54
CA ILE A 11 13.86 2.57 -4.88
C ILE A 11 13.57 1.07 -4.89
N LEU A 12 14.13 0.32 -3.93
CA LEU A 12 13.88 -1.11 -3.81
C LEU A 12 12.39 -1.41 -3.57
N THR A 13 11.74 -0.62 -2.71
CA THR A 13 10.28 -0.72 -2.47
C THR A 13 9.50 -0.55 -3.77
N ARG A 14 9.79 0.47 -4.58
CA ARG A 14 9.14 0.66 -5.88
C ARG A 14 9.37 -0.52 -6.81
N ALA A 15 10.61 -1.00 -6.93
CA ALA A 15 10.93 -2.12 -7.79
C ALA A 15 10.22 -3.43 -7.36
N ILE A 16 9.96 -3.61 -6.06
CA ILE A 16 9.16 -4.72 -5.52
C ILE A 16 7.68 -4.55 -5.91
N ILE A 17 7.12 -3.36 -5.69
CA ILE A 17 5.72 -3.05 -6.01
C ILE A 17 5.44 -3.16 -7.52
N ASP A 18 6.39 -2.72 -8.35
CA ASP A 18 6.30 -2.81 -9.82
C ASP A 18 6.63 -4.22 -10.36
N HIS A 19 6.73 -5.23 -9.49
CA HIS A 19 7.05 -6.64 -9.82
C HIS A 19 8.36 -6.83 -10.60
N ARG A 20 9.29 -5.90 -10.50
CA ARG A 20 10.61 -6.00 -11.10
C ARG A 20 11.60 -6.76 -10.21
N LEU A 21 11.48 -6.59 -8.89
CA LEU A 21 12.09 -7.44 -7.87
C LEU A 21 11.02 -8.37 -7.32
N VAL A 22 11.00 -9.60 -7.78
CA VAL A 22 9.93 -10.57 -7.49
C VAL A 22 10.10 -11.23 -6.10
N PRO A 23 9.03 -11.78 -5.51
CA PRO A 23 9.09 -12.50 -4.23
C PRO A 23 10.13 -13.61 -4.25
N GLY A 24 10.94 -13.66 -3.20
CA GLY A 24 12.04 -14.60 -3.08
C GLY A 24 13.31 -14.21 -3.86
N CYS A 25 13.30 -13.10 -4.60
CA CYS A 25 14.49 -12.57 -5.24
C CYS A 25 15.53 -12.20 -4.18
N LYS A 26 16.80 -12.59 -4.42
CA LYS A 26 17.89 -12.30 -3.49
C LYS A 26 18.30 -10.83 -3.55
N LEU A 27 18.32 -10.17 -2.41
CA LEU A 27 18.82 -8.80 -2.23
C LEU A 27 20.30 -8.84 -1.83
N GLY A 28 21.18 -9.15 -2.81
CA GLY A 28 22.62 -9.33 -2.57
C GLY A 28 23.32 -8.01 -2.21
N GLU A 29 23.80 -7.85 -0.97
CA GLU A 29 24.42 -6.62 -0.49
C GLU A 29 25.61 -6.15 -1.37
N ARG A 30 26.41 -7.08 -1.89
CA ARG A 30 27.56 -6.74 -2.77
C ARG A 30 27.06 -6.21 -4.11
N GLU A 31 26.15 -6.92 -4.74
CA GLU A 31 25.60 -6.56 -6.04
C GLU A 31 24.85 -5.22 -5.99
N LEU A 32 24.00 -5.04 -4.98
CA LEU A 32 23.29 -3.78 -4.76
C LEU A 32 24.25 -2.62 -4.48
N ALA A 33 25.34 -2.87 -3.73
CA ALA A 33 26.35 -1.84 -3.47
C ALA A 33 27.04 -1.39 -4.76
N GLU A 34 27.34 -2.33 -5.67
CA GLU A 34 27.89 -2.04 -7.00
C GLU A 34 26.88 -1.28 -7.89
N ILE A 35 25.58 -1.67 -7.87
CA ILE A 35 24.52 -1.02 -8.65
C ILE A 35 24.32 0.44 -8.20
N PHE A 36 24.24 0.69 -6.89
CA PHE A 36 23.95 2.01 -6.35
C PHE A 36 25.20 2.88 -6.12
N GLY A 37 26.41 2.35 -6.35
CA GLY A 37 27.66 3.07 -6.13
C GLY A 37 27.89 3.48 -4.67
N VAL A 38 27.53 2.62 -3.72
CA VAL A 38 27.61 2.88 -2.27
C VAL A 38 28.34 1.75 -1.53
N SER A 39 28.64 1.97 -0.24
CA SER A 39 29.18 0.90 0.59
C SER A 39 28.12 -0.17 0.93
N ARG A 40 28.57 -1.40 1.17
CA ARG A 40 27.70 -2.51 1.63
C ARG A 40 26.96 -2.20 2.93
N ILE A 41 27.54 -1.36 3.80
CA ILE A 41 26.90 -0.93 5.04
C ILE A 41 25.64 -0.11 4.75
N VAL A 42 25.68 0.79 3.77
CA VAL A 42 24.52 1.61 3.37
C VAL A 42 23.41 0.74 2.79
N VAL A 43 23.77 -0.25 1.95
CA VAL A 43 22.79 -1.22 1.40
C VAL A 43 22.18 -2.07 2.52
N ARG A 44 23.00 -2.57 3.45
CA ARG A 44 22.50 -3.34 4.59
C ARG A 44 21.48 -2.55 5.41
N GLN A 45 21.71 -1.26 5.64
CA GLN A 45 20.74 -0.39 6.33
C GLN A 45 19.45 -0.23 5.52
N ALA A 46 19.51 -0.14 4.19
CA ALA A 46 18.34 -0.10 3.35
C ALA A 46 17.55 -1.42 3.39
N VAL A 47 18.25 -2.55 3.34
CA VAL A 47 17.63 -3.88 3.43
C VAL A 47 17.00 -4.14 4.80
N ILE A 48 17.62 -3.69 5.90
CA ILE A 48 17.02 -3.77 7.23
C ILE A 48 15.70 -2.98 7.27
N ARG A 49 15.66 -1.79 6.69
CA ARG A 49 14.38 -1.01 6.59
C ARG A 49 13.29 -1.75 5.83
N LEU A 50 13.66 -2.37 4.71
CA LEU A 50 12.71 -3.23 3.97
C LEU A 50 12.21 -4.40 4.82
N ALA A 51 13.08 -4.99 5.64
CA ALA A 51 12.70 -6.07 6.53
C ALA A 51 11.78 -5.59 7.67
N ASP A 52 12.04 -4.41 8.24
CA ASP A 52 11.19 -3.76 9.24
C ASP A 52 9.80 -3.44 8.65
N ASP A 53 9.75 -3.07 7.37
CA ASP A 53 8.50 -2.84 6.62
C ASP A 53 7.83 -4.14 6.11
N GLY A 54 8.44 -5.31 6.37
CA GLY A 54 7.91 -6.60 5.92
C GLY A 54 8.06 -6.88 4.42
N LEU A 55 8.83 -6.05 3.70
CA LEU A 55 9.09 -6.20 2.26
C LEU A 55 10.29 -7.10 1.95
N ALA A 56 11.13 -7.39 2.94
CA ALA A 56 12.25 -8.32 2.83
C ALA A 56 12.29 -9.27 4.02
N GLN A 57 12.93 -10.43 3.84
CA GLN A 57 13.25 -11.39 4.88
C GLN A 57 14.76 -11.56 4.97
N ILE A 58 15.32 -11.45 6.16
CA ILE A 58 16.75 -11.67 6.41
C ILE A 58 16.91 -13.07 6.97
N GLU A 59 17.52 -13.96 6.20
CA GLU A 59 17.77 -15.34 6.57
C GLU A 59 19.18 -15.50 7.09
N ARG A 60 19.32 -16.15 8.25
CA ARG A 60 20.65 -16.40 8.85
C ARG A 60 21.54 -17.19 7.88
N ASN A 61 22.75 -16.71 7.62
CA ASN A 61 23.77 -17.28 6.74
C ASN A 61 23.38 -17.40 5.25
N ARG A 62 22.18 -16.94 4.84
CA ARG A 62 21.72 -16.96 3.43
C ARG A 62 21.62 -15.58 2.80
N GLY A 63 21.48 -14.54 3.64
CA GLY A 63 21.34 -13.16 3.21
C GLY A 63 19.90 -12.67 3.26
N ALA A 64 19.58 -11.68 2.46
CA ALA A 64 18.25 -11.10 2.40
C ALA A 64 17.56 -11.43 1.08
N PHE A 65 16.24 -11.54 1.15
CA PHE A 65 15.37 -11.87 0.02
C PHE A 65 14.12 -10.98 0.06
N VAL A 66 13.53 -10.69 -1.10
CA VAL A 66 12.18 -10.09 -1.15
C VAL A 66 11.21 -11.03 -0.43
N ALA A 67 10.39 -10.48 0.45
CA ALA A 67 9.44 -11.28 1.22
C ALA A 67 8.47 -12.04 0.30
N LYS A 68 8.01 -13.19 0.78
CA LYS A 68 7.05 -14.06 0.08
C LYS A 68 5.88 -14.34 1.03
N PRO A 69 4.97 -13.36 1.20
CA PRO A 69 3.86 -13.51 2.14
C PRO A 69 2.93 -14.65 1.73
N SER A 70 2.32 -15.30 2.73
CA SER A 70 1.31 -16.33 2.56
C SER A 70 -0.10 -15.77 2.77
N MET A 71 -1.13 -16.52 2.36
CA MET A 71 -2.53 -16.19 2.70
C MET A 71 -2.75 -16.15 4.20
N GLN A 72 -2.10 -17.03 4.96
CA GLN A 72 -2.17 -17.01 6.42
C GLN A 72 -1.63 -15.67 6.97
N GLU A 73 -0.49 -15.22 6.49
CA GLU A 73 0.07 -13.93 6.88
C GLU A 73 -0.83 -12.76 6.46
N ALA A 74 -1.48 -12.83 5.28
CA ALA A 74 -2.48 -11.85 4.87
C ALA A 74 -3.62 -11.76 5.88
N MET A 75 -4.20 -12.89 6.27
CA MET A 75 -5.26 -12.95 7.27
C MET A 75 -4.83 -12.33 8.60
N GLU A 76 -3.64 -12.68 9.10
CA GLU A 76 -3.10 -12.15 10.36
C GLU A 76 -2.87 -10.63 10.31
N ILE A 77 -2.41 -10.10 9.18
CA ILE A 77 -2.23 -8.64 9.00
C ILE A 77 -3.59 -7.93 9.03
N TYR A 78 -4.59 -8.44 8.31
CA TYR A 78 -5.91 -7.83 8.28
C TYR A 78 -6.67 -7.99 9.60
N ASP A 79 -6.48 -9.08 10.35
CA ASP A 79 -6.99 -9.21 11.71
C ASP A 79 -6.38 -8.13 12.63
N ALA A 80 -5.07 -7.87 12.53
CA ALA A 80 -4.41 -6.81 13.29
C ALA A 80 -4.90 -5.40 12.89
N LEU A 81 -5.09 -5.13 11.58
CA LEU A 81 -5.68 -3.89 11.09
C LEU A 81 -7.09 -3.69 11.64
N THR A 82 -7.91 -4.73 11.63
CA THR A 82 -9.27 -4.70 12.19
C THR A 82 -9.27 -4.26 13.65
N LEU A 83 -8.40 -4.84 14.49
CA LEU A 83 -8.30 -4.48 15.90
C LEU A 83 -7.88 -3.02 16.11
N VAL A 84 -6.90 -2.53 15.32
CA VAL A 84 -6.46 -1.13 15.39
C VAL A 84 -7.58 -0.19 14.96
N GLU A 85 -8.24 -0.47 13.86
CA GLU A 85 -9.29 0.41 13.32
C GLU A 85 -10.57 0.39 14.16
N GLN A 86 -10.93 -0.74 14.76
CA GLN A 86 -12.03 -0.80 15.73
C GLN A 86 -11.72 0.04 16.97
N GLY A 87 -10.47 0.00 17.47
CA GLY A 87 -10.02 0.85 18.57
C GLY A 87 -10.07 2.34 18.20
N VAL A 88 -9.69 2.68 16.97
CA VAL A 88 -9.83 4.05 16.44
C VAL A 88 -11.30 4.45 16.30
N ALA A 89 -12.16 3.57 15.76
CA ALA A 89 -13.60 3.83 15.64
C ALA A 89 -14.25 4.20 16.99
N ALA A 90 -13.86 3.50 18.06
CA ALA A 90 -14.32 3.83 19.41
C ALA A 90 -13.92 5.25 19.82
N GLN A 91 -12.66 5.64 19.57
CA GLN A 91 -12.18 6.99 19.90
C GLN A 91 -12.86 8.08 19.04
N LEU A 92 -13.06 7.83 17.74
CA LEU A 92 -13.69 8.78 16.84
C LEU A 92 -15.18 8.99 17.19
N SER A 93 -15.90 7.93 17.52
CA SER A 93 -17.33 8.02 17.90
C SER A 93 -17.56 8.90 19.12
N GLU A 94 -16.57 9.02 20.01
CA GLU A 94 -16.66 9.83 21.22
C GLU A 94 -16.16 11.27 21.04
N ARG A 95 -15.17 11.48 20.15
CA ARG A 95 -14.35 12.71 20.16
C ARG A 95 -14.28 13.43 18.83
N LEU A 96 -14.70 12.82 17.72
CA LEU A 96 -14.56 13.44 16.41
C LEU A 96 -15.62 14.52 16.21
N GLY A 97 -15.16 15.74 15.98
CA GLY A 97 -16.04 16.87 15.70
C GLY A 97 -16.51 16.92 14.23
N PRO A 98 -17.45 17.84 13.90
CA PRO A 98 -18.05 17.94 12.57
C PRO A 98 -17.03 18.08 11.43
N GLY A 99 -15.92 18.80 11.66
CA GLY A 99 -14.86 18.97 10.66
C GLY A 99 -14.16 17.65 10.28
N GLY A 100 -13.97 16.74 11.25
CA GLY A 100 -13.39 15.42 10.98
C GLY A 100 -14.34 14.51 10.19
N TRP A 101 -15.63 14.54 10.50
CA TRP A 101 -16.64 13.84 9.69
C TRP A 101 -16.69 14.35 8.27
N ALA A 102 -16.64 15.69 8.09
CA ALA A 102 -16.63 16.31 6.76
C ALA A 102 -15.39 15.89 5.96
N GLU A 103 -14.23 15.79 6.59
CA GLU A 103 -12.99 15.34 5.95
C GLU A 103 -13.10 13.89 5.45
N LEU A 104 -13.60 12.97 6.27
CA LEU A 104 -13.84 11.58 5.86
C LEU A 104 -14.83 11.50 4.68
N ARG A 105 -15.93 12.25 4.73
CA ARG A 105 -16.92 12.28 3.64
C ARG A 105 -16.33 12.83 2.35
N GLN A 106 -15.52 13.88 2.42
CA GLN A 106 -14.84 14.43 1.25
C GLN A 106 -13.87 13.41 0.63
N HIS A 107 -13.17 12.62 1.47
CA HIS A 107 -12.30 11.58 0.97
C HIS A 107 -13.07 10.46 0.24
N VAL A 108 -14.17 9.99 0.83
CA VAL A 108 -15.05 8.98 0.22
C VAL A 108 -15.67 9.50 -1.08
N GLU A 109 -16.02 10.79 -1.16
CA GLU A 109 -16.54 11.39 -2.38
C GLU A 109 -15.51 11.40 -3.52
N ARG A 110 -14.23 11.68 -3.23
CA ARG A 110 -13.14 11.55 -4.22
C ARG A 110 -13.01 10.11 -4.71
N GLN A 111 -13.11 9.13 -3.83
CA GLN A 111 -13.09 7.71 -4.20
C GLN A 111 -14.30 7.38 -5.10
N ARG A 112 -15.50 7.88 -4.78
CA ARG A 112 -16.71 7.68 -5.59
C ARG A 112 -16.56 8.26 -7.00
N GLN A 113 -15.94 9.43 -7.12
CA GLN A 113 -15.68 10.04 -8.43
C GLN A 113 -14.68 9.20 -9.24
N ALA A 114 -13.67 8.61 -8.63
CA ALA A 114 -12.72 7.71 -9.30
C ALA A 114 -13.43 6.44 -9.81
N VAL A 115 -14.30 5.83 -9.00
CA VAL A 115 -15.11 4.66 -9.40
C VAL A 115 -16.04 5.03 -10.55
N ALA A 116 -16.77 6.15 -10.45
CA ALA A 116 -17.70 6.60 -11.49
C ALA A 116 -16.99 6.92 -12.83
N ALA A 117 -15.73 7.35 -12.77
CA ALA A 117 -14.90 7.60 -13.94
C ALA A 117 -14.26 6.32 -14.53
N GLY A 118 -14.47 5.14 -13.92
CA GLY A 118 -13.82 3.88 -14.31
C GLY A 118 -12.30 3.90 -14.10
N ASN A 119 -11.81 4.76 -13.19
CA ASN A 119 -10.39 4.82 -12.83
C ASN A 119 -10.11 3.92 -11.62
N ASP A 120 -10.06 2.62 -11.87
CA ASP A 120 -9.90 1.59 -10.84
C ASP A 120 -8.58 1.77 -10.05
N ALA A 121 -7.50 2.20 -10.71
CA ALA A 121 -6.22 2.45 -10.06
C ALA A 121 -6.32 3.58 -9.02
N LEU A 122 -6.99 4.68 -9.35
CA LEU A 122 -7.21 5.79 -8.41
C LEU A 122 -8.21 5.39 -7.32
N ALA A 123 -9.25 4.63 -7.67
CA ALA A 123 -10.24 4.13 -6.71
C ALA A 123 -9.59 3.25 -5.65
N ASP A 124 -8.65 2.39 -6.06
CA ASP A 124 -7.88 1.53 -5.17
C ASP A 124 -6.96 2.33 -4.23
N VAL A 125 -6.20 3.28 -4.77
CA VAL A 125 -5.35 4.16 -3.96
C VAL A 125 -6.17 4.93 -2.93
N LEU A 126 -7.28 5.55 -3.34
CA LEU A 126 -8.15 6.29 -2.44
C LEU A 126 -8.83 5.40 -1.40
N GLY A 127 -9.18 4.15 -1.78
CA GLY A 127 -9.69 3.17 -0.83
C GLY A 127 -8.71 2.86 0.29
N GLN A 128 -7.45 2.64 -0.05
CA GLN A 128 -6.38 2.42 0.96
C GLN A 128 -6.09 3.67 1.79
N GLU A 129 -6.07 4.85 1.16
CA GLU A 129 -5.86 6.11 1.86
C GLU A 129 -6.97 6.42 2.87
N PHE A 130 -8.22 5.97 2.63
CA PHE A 130 -9.32 6.12 3.57
C PHE A 130 -8.95 5.63 4.97
N HIS A 131 -8.41 4.43 5.09
CA HIS A 131 -8.00 3.84 6.36
C HIS A 131 -6.92 4.68 7.06
N SER A 132 -5.96 5.21 6.30
CA SER A 132 -4.91 6.08 6.83
C SER A 132 -5.48 7.42 7.33
N VAL A 133 -6.42 8.02 6.60
CA VAL A 133 -7.14 9.24 7.03
C VAL A 133 -7.96 8.96 8.29
N PHE A 134 -8.68 7.85 8.33
CA PHE A 134 -9.49 7.41 9.46
C PHE A 134 -8.64 7.30 10.73
N VAL A 135 -7.51 6.59 10.66
CA VAL A 135 -6.61 6.42 11.82
C VAL A 135 -5.91 7.74 12.20
N ARG A 136 -5.56 8.59 11.23
CA ARG A 136 -4.95 9.91 11.49
C ARG A 136 -5.85 10.82 12.31
N LEU A 137 -7.15 10.78 12.08
CA LEU A 137 -8.15 11.59 12.80
C LEU A 137 -8.27 11.22 14.29
N SER A 138 -7.81 10.03 14.70
CA SER A 138 -7.72 9.68 16.12
C SER A 138 -6.72 10.54 16.90
N ARG A 139 -5.77 11.21 16.19
CA ARG A 139 -4.65 11.95 16.78
C ARG A 139 -3.77 11.12 17.71
N ASN A 140 -3.88 9.79 17.66
CA ASN A 140 -3.04 8.87 18.41
C ASN A 140 -1.84 8.45 17.55
N LYS A 141 -0.70 9.10 17.78
CA LYS A 141 0.51 8.87 16.96
C LYS A 141 0.99 7.42 17.01
N VAL A 142 0.87 6.74 18.14
CA VAL A 142 1.28 5.34 18.29
C VAL A 142 0.41 4.43 17.42
N MET A 143 -0.91 4.61 17.43
CA MET A 143 -1.82 3.85 16.56
C MET A 143 -1.56 4.14 15.08
N GLN A 144 -1.27 5.40 14.73
CA GLN A 144 -0.90 5.78 13.35
C GLN A 144 0.36 5.04 12.89
N ASP A 145 1.39 4.94 13.74
CA ASP A 145 2.64 4.27 13.39
C ASP A 145 2.44 2.76 13.23
N ILE A 146 1.70 2.12 14.14
CA ILE A 146 1.33 0.70 14.03
C ILE A 146 0.53 0.43 12.77
N HIS A 147 -0.51 1.23 12.52
CA HIS A 147 -1.34 1.10 11.32
C HIS A 147 -0.52 1.26 10.03
N ALA A 148 0.32 2.30 9.96
CA ALA A 148 1.19 2.52 8.81
C ALA A 148 2.15 1.35 8.56
N GLN A 149 2.68 0.71 9.61
CA GLN A 149 3.50 -0.49 9.49
C GLN A 149 2.72 -1.68 8.91
N LEU A 150 1.49 -1.90 9.38
CA LEU A 150 0.62 -2.95 8.85
C LEU A 150 0.24 -2.70 7.38
N VAL A 151 -0.12 -1.44 7.04
CA VAL A 151 -0.46 -1.05 5.66
C VAL A 151 0.72 -1.28 4.70
N ARG A 152 1.96 -1.00 5.10
CA ARG A 152 3.13 -1.32 4.25
C ARG A 152 3.21 -2.81 3.90
N ARG A 153 2.88 -3.69 4.84
CA ARG A 153 2.82 -5.13 4.59
C ARG A 153 1.69 -5.53 3.64
N THR A 154 0.52 -4.87 3.73
CA THR A 154 -0.57 -5.14 2.78
C THR A 154 -0.22 -4.70 1.36
N THR A 155 0.62 -3.68 1.18
CA THR A 155 1.05 -3.23 -0.15
C THR A 155 1.77 -4.34 -0.91
N LEU A 156 2.67 -5.09 -0.26
CA LEU A 156 3.32 -6.25 -0.88
C LEU A 156 2.30 -7.34 -1.20
N LEU A 157 1.39 -7.66 -0.28
CA LEU A 157 0.32 -8.64 -0.52
C LEU A 157 -0.47 -8.28 -1.79
N ARG A 158 -0.91 -7.02 -1.91
CA ARG A 158 -1.69 -6.53 -3.04
C ARG A 158 -0.92 -6.59 -4.35
N SER A 159 0.39 -6.36 -4.33
CA SER A 159 1.23 -6.45 -5.52
C SER A 159 1.43 -7.88 -6.02
N LEU A 160 1.22 -8.90 -5.19
CA LEU A 160 1.46 -10.31 -5.50
C LEU A 160 0.19 -11.09 -5.88
N ILE A 161 -0.94 -10.46 -5.80
CA ILE A 161 -2.25 -11.12 -5.88
C ILE A 161 -3.07 -10.42 -6.95
N THR A 162 -3.55 -11.17 -7.92
CA THR A 162 -4.66 -10.70 -8.76
C THR A 162 -5.89 -10.58 -7.87
N ALA A 163 -6.39 -9.37 -7.71
CA ALA A 163 -7.56 -9.13 -6.89
C ALA A 163 -8.73 -8.75 -7.80
N ASP A 164 -9.83 -9.48 -7.68
CA ASP A 164 -11.10 -9.08 -8.24
C ASP A 164 -11.89 -8.35 -7.14
N PHE A 165 -11.67 -7.03 -7.03
CA PHE A 165 -12.33 -6.23 -6.02
C PHE A 165 -13.60 -5.60 -6.55
N ASP A 166 -14.70 -5.78 -5.83
CA ASP A 166 -15.90 -4.97 -6.01
C ASP A 166 -15.71 -3.60 -5.33
N TYR A 167 -15.11 -2.67 -6.08
CA TYR A 167 -14.86 -1.31 -5.58
C TYR A 167 -16.11 -0.57 -5.15
N CYS A 168 -17.27 -0.87 -5.73
CA CYS A 168 -18.55 -0.25 -5.34
C CYS A 168 -18.94 -0.67 -3.91
N ASN A 169 -18.90 -1.95 -3.61
CA ASN A 169 -19.20 -2.46 -2.27
C ASN A 169 -18.19 -1.97 -1.21
N LEU A 170 -16.90 -1.96 -1.54
CA LEU A 170 -15.86 -1.45 -0.63
C LEU A 170 -16.04 0.05 -0.33
N LEU A 171 -16.40 0.84 -1.34
CA LEU A 171 -16.72 2.26 -1.19
C LEU A 171 -17.97 2.48 -0.31
N ASP A 172 -19.01 1.68 -0.52
CA ASP A 172 -20.24 1.75 0.26
C ASP A 172 -19.99 1.43 1.73
N ASP A 173 -19.12 0.48 2.03
CA ASP A 173 -18.72 0.16 3.40
C ASP A 173 -18.05 1.35 4.09
N HIS A 174 -17.14 2.07 3.40
CA HIS A 174 -16.52 3.27 3.94
C HIS A 174 -17.57 4.34 4.30
N SER A 175 -18.53 4.60 3.39
CA SER A 175 -19.62 5.53 3.63
C SER A 175 -20.47 5.12 4.84
N ARG A 176 -20.79 3.84 4.94
CA ARG A 176 -21.63 3.28 6.04
C ARG A 176 -20.93 3.30 7.38
N VAL A 177 -19.59 3.06 7.43
CA VAL A 177 -18.81 3.17 8.67
C VAL A 177 -18.91 4.58 9.22
N ILE A 178 -18.72 5.62 8.37
CA ILE A 178 -18.87 7.02 8.79
C ILE A 178 -20.28 7.28 9.35
N ASP A 179 -21.32 6.86 8.62
CA ASP A 179 -22.72 7.05 9.04
C ASP A 179 -23.05 6.38 10.36
N LEU A 180 -22.54 5.18 10.57
CA LEU A 180 -22.77 4.43 11.81
C LEU A 180 -22.08 5.10 13.01
N LEU A 181 -20.85 5.56 12.83
CA LEU A 181 -20.09 6.23 13.90
C LEU A 181 -20.70 7.59 14.24
N GLU A 182 -21.07 8.39 13.25
CA GLU A 182 -21.70 9.70 13.46
C GLU A 182 -23.08 9.59 14.18
N LYS A 183 -23.78 8.47 13.97
CA LYS A 183 -25.03 8.13 14.65
C LYS A 183 -24.82 7.41 16.00
N GLY A 184 -23.59 7.30 16.49
CA GLY A 184 -23.25 6.61 17.75
C GLY A 184 -23.48 5.10 17.74
N ARG A 185 -23.55 4.48 16.55
CA ARG A 185 -23.79 3.03 16.42
C ARG A 185 -22.49 2.24 16.35
N LEU A 186 -21.62 2.47 17.35
CA LEU A 186 -20.26 1.94 17.41
C LEU A 186 -20.18 0.43 17.11
N LYS A 187 -21.00 -0.39 17.81
CA LYS A 187 -20.96 -1.84 17.65
C LYS A 187 -21.16 -2.27 16.18
N LYS A 188 -22.13 -1.65 15.48
CA LYS A 188 -22.38 -1.95 14.06
C LYS A 188 -21.26 -1.47 13.16
N ALA A 189 -20.61 -0.35 13.47
CA ALA A 189 -19.45 0.13 12.75
C ALA A 189 -18.27 -0.84 12.88
N MET A 190 -18.00 -1.35 14.08
CA MET A 190 -16.95 -2.34 14.33
C MET A 190 -17.21 -3.65 13.59
N GLU A 191 -18.46 -4.14 13.59
CA GLU A 191 -18.87 -5.33 12.82
C GLU A 191 -18.67 -5.12 11.30
N LEU A 192 -18.96 -3.91 10.81
CA LEU A 192 -18.77 -3.57 9.39
C LEU A 192 -17.28 -3.49 9.02
N ILE A 193 -16.42 -2.90 9.87
CA ILE A 193 -14.97 -2.88 9.67
C ILE A 193 -14.41 -4.30 9.55
N ASP A 194 -14.81 -5.22 10.45
CA ASP A 194 -14.40 -6.63 10.37
C ASP A 194 -14.85 -7.28 9.05
N THR A 195 -16.12 -7.10 8.68
CA THR A 195 -16.67 -7.65 7.45
C THR A 195 -15.96 -7.11 6.21
N HIS A 196 -15.67 -5.79 6.19
CA HIS A 196 -14.95 -5.11 5.12
C HIS A 196 -13.55 -5.70 4.92
N HIS A 197 -12.75 -5.82 5.98
CA HIS A 197 -11.41 -6.40 5.90
C HIS A 197 -11.44 -7.86 5.45
N ARG A 198 -12.39 -8.65 5.96
CA ARG A 198 -12.59 -10.03 5.49
C ARG A 198 -12.96 -10.11 4.01
N SER A 199 -13.73 -9.16 3.51
CA SER A 199 -14.08 -9.08 2.08
C SER A 199 -12.86 -8.78 1.23
N VAL A 200 -11.99 -7.86 1.69
CA VAL A 200 -10.69 -7.59 1.03
C VAL A 200 -9.83 -8.85 0.97
N VAL A 201 -9.67 -9.56 2.10
CA VAL A 201 -8.86 -10.80 2.13
C VAL A 201 -9.43 -11.89 1.22
N ARG A 202 -10.76 -12.03 1.14
CA ARG A 202 -11.41 -12.99 0.23
C ARG A 202 -11.24 -12.64 -1.25
N GLY A 203 -11.10 -11.36 -1.58
CA GLY A 203 -10.80 -10.91 -2.94
C GLY A 203 -9.38 -11.23 -3.39
N TYR A 204 -8.50 -11.63 -2.48
CA TYR A 204 -7.17 -12.05 -2.81
C TYR A 204 -7.17 -13.47 -3.41
N ILE A 205 -6.85 -13.55 -4.68
CA ILE A 205 -6.65 -14.82 -5.38
C ILE A 205 -5.15 -15.02 -5.53
N MET A 206 -4.60 -16.00 -4.81
CA MET A 206 -3.20 -16.41 -4.99
C MET A 206 -3.07 -17.17 -6.31
N ASP A 207 -3.13 -16.44 -7.43
CA ASP A 207 -2.80 -17.04 -8.72
C ASP A 207 -1.27 -17.09 -8.88
N ARG A 208 -0.79 -18.04 -9.68
CA ARG A 208 0.63 -18.11 -10.03
C ARG A 208 0.94 -16.96 -10.98
N ALA A 209 1.14 -15.76 -10.44
CA ALA A 209 1.62 -14.65 -11.24
C ALA A 209 2.96 -15.05 -11.88
N VAL A 210 3.02 -15.05 -13.20
CA VAL A 210 4.25 -15.27 -13.94
C VAL A 210 5.01 -13.94 -13.92
N PHE A 211 6.03 -13.86 -13.09
CA PHE A 211 6.89 -12.69 -13.01
C PHE A 211 8.06 -12.80 -14.00
N PRO A 212 8.52 -11.68 -14.58
CA PRO A 212 9.71 -11.70 -15.42
C PRO A 212 10.96 -12.06 -14.60
N GLU A 213 11.76 -12.99 -15.08
CA GLU A 213 13.08 -13.28 -14.50
C GLU A 213 14.07 -12.18 -14.89
N LEU A 214 14.16 -11.14 -14.10
CA LEU A 214 15.11 -10.03 -14.27
C LEU A 214 16.27 -10.20 -13.29
N SER A 215 17.48 -9.91 -13.74
CA SER A 215 18.60 -9.68 -12.82
C SER A 215 18.34 -8.42 -11.97
N PRO A 216 18.91 -8.31 -10.77
CA PRO A 216 18.75 -7.09 -9.94
C PRO A 216 19.12 -5.80 -10.67
N ARG A 217 20.13 -5.84 -11.55
CA ARG A 217 20.52 -4.67 -12.35
C ARG A 217 19.47 -4.28 -13.37
N GLU A 218 18.90 -5.24 -14.10
CA GLU A 218 17.79 -5.00 -15.05
C GLU A 218 16.54 -4.54 -14.33
N ALA A 219 16.24 -5.15 -13.18
CA ALA A 219 15.10 -4.77 -12.35
C ALA A 219 15.18 -3.32 -11.89
N LEU A 220 16.37 -2.84 -11.52
CA LEU A 220 16.58 -1.51 -10.95
C LEU A 220 16.90 -0.44 -12.00
N SER A 221 17.24 -0.80 -13.23
CA SER A 221 17.65 0.13 -14.29
C SER A 221 16.71 1.33 -14.50
N PRO A 222 15.35 1.20 -14.49
CA PRO A 222 14.46 2.33 -14.70
C PRO A 222 14.50 3.38 -13.58
N TYR A 223 14.90 2.98 -12.38
CA TYR A 223 14.92 3.86 -11.20
C TYR A 223 16.27 4.54 -11.00
N LEU A 224 17.30 4.11 -11.73
CA LEU A 224 18.66 4.66 -11.64
C LEU A 224 18.90 5.78 -12.68
N ALA A 225 18.11 5.83 -13.74
CA ALA A 225 18.22 6.82 -14.83
C ALA A 225 17.60 8.19 -14.50
N GLY A 226 17.11 8.44 -13.28
CA GLY A 226 16.24 9.57 -12.94
C GLY A 226 16.91 10.82 -12.36
N ASP A 227 18.23 11.00 -12.39
CA ASP A 227 18.88 12.22 -11.89
C ASP A 227 19.55 13.08 -12.98
N GLY A 228 19.28 12.86 -14.25
CA GLY A 228 20.02 13.51 -15.34
C GLY A 228 19.23 14.14 -16.48
N ASP A 229 17.89 14.09 -16.51
CA ASP A 229 17.18 14.77 -17.62
C ASP A 229 15.74 15.18 -17.22
N LYS A 230 15.62 16.41 -16.68
CA LYS A 230 14.37 17.17 -16.62
C LYS A 230 14.55 18.44 -17.41
N THR A 231 14.44 18.35 -18.74
CA THR A 231 14.04 19.49 -19.53
C THR A 231 12.86 19.10 -20.42
N ASP A 232 11.80 19.87 -20.29
CA ASP A 232 10.67 20.08 -21.18
C ASP A 232 9.58 19.00 -21.29
N ALA A 233 8.49 19.20 -20.53
CA ALA A 233 7.15 19.42 -21.10
C ALA A 233 6.16 19.93 -20.03
N ALA A 234 5.82 21.19 -20.20
CA ALA A 234 4.55 21.89 -19.94
C ALA A 234 3.74 21.61 -18.66
N SER A 235 3.80 22.62 -17.78
CA SER A 235 2.71 23.34 -17.12
C SER A 235 1.34 22.65 -16.95
N ASP A 236 0.95 22.33 -15.70
CA ASP A 236 -0.20 23.03 -15.13
C ASP A 236 -0.11 23.10 -13.60
N LYS A 237 -0.35 24.31 -13.09
CA LYS A 237 -0.26 24.67 -11.68
C LYS A 237 -1.58 24.37 -10.99
N ALA A 238 -1.58 23.62 -9.93
CA ALA A 238 -2.43 23.85 -8.76
C ALA A 238 -1.78 23.20 -7.54
N GLY A 239 -1.45 24.01 -6.55
CA GLY A 239 -0.75 23.59 -5.36
C GLY A 239 -1.65 22.80 -4.41
N ALA A 240 -1.06 21.80 -3.77
CA ALA A 240 -1.49 21.29 -2.50
C ALA A 240 -0.26 20.77 -1.76
N GLU A 241 -0.09 21.29 -0.57
CA GLU A 241 1.00 21.03 0.33
C GLU A 241 1.18 19.55 0.67
N GLN A 242 2.44 19.18 0.71
CA GLN A 242 2.97 17.85 0.87
C GLN A 242 2.97 17.44 2.34
N ASN A 243 2.59 16.19 2.63
CA ASN A 243 3.40 15.33 3.49
C ASN A 243 2.92 13.87 3.41
N GLY A 244 3.80 12.98 2.99
CA GLY A 244 3.77 11.55 3.34
C GLY A 244 3.03 10.58 2.42
N ALA A 245 2.17 11.03 1.51
CA ALA A 245 1.26 10.13 0.76
C ALA A 245 1.74 9.68 -0.64
N ARG A 246 2.95 10.06 -1.08
CA ARG A 246 3.40 9.85 -2.47
C ARG A 246 4.06 8.50 -2.78
N ILE A 247 4.18 7.59 -1.81
CA ILE A 247 5.00 6.37 -1.97
C ILE A 247 4.20 5.17 -2.51
N TYR A 248 2.86 5.21 -2.50
CA TYR A 248 2.03 4.02 -2.68
C TYR A 248 1.05 4.04 -3.88
N ALA A 249 1.28 4.85 -4.90
CA ALA A 249 0.50 4.76 -6.14
C ALA A 249 0.93 3.51 -6.93
N ILE A 250 0.13 2.47 -6.93
CA ILE A 250 0.32 1.25 -7.70
C ILE A 250 -0.15 1.52 -9.14
N PRO A 251 0.68 1.29 -10.18
CA PRO A 251 0.19 1.34 -11.56
C PRO A 251 -0.80 0.20 -11.81
N PRO A 252 -1.81 0.40 -12.68
CA PRO A 252 -2.82 -0.61 -12.95
C PRO A 252 -2.18 -1.87 -13.51
N ALA A 253 -2.50 -3.02 -12.93
CA ALA A 253 -2.20 -4.31 -13.53
C ALA A 253 -2.88 -4.38 -14.92
N ASN A 254 -2.13 -4.73 -15.97
CA ASN A 254 -2.65 -4.91 -17.32
C ASN A 254 -3.63 -6.10 -17.34
N LEU A 255 -4.89 -5.84 -17.05
CA LEU A 255 -5.99 -6.77 -17.24
C LEU A 255 -6.24 -6.93 -18.74
N ARG A 256 -5.63 -7.94 -19.37
CA ARG A 256 -6.10 -8.45 -20.66
C ARG A 256 -7.46 -9.10 -20.41
N ARG A 257 -8.53 -8.42 -20.83
CA ARG A 257 -9.83 -9.06 -21.02
C ARG A 257 -9.67 -10.20 -22.02
N THR A 258 -9.71 -11.44 -21.56
CA THR A 258 -9.99 -12.58 -22.44
C THR A 258 -11.44 -12.43 -22.88
N GLN A 259 -11.65 -12.02 -24.12
CA GLN A 259 -12.95 -12.13 -24.76
C GLN A 259 -13.29 -13.62 -24.84
N ALA A 260 -14.27 -14.04 -24.08
CA ALA A 260 -14.94 -15.31 -24.28
C ALA A 260 -15.64 -15.21 -25.64
N GLY A 261 -15.18 -15.97 -26.62
CA GLY A 261 -15.90 -16.18 -27.87
C GLY A 261 -17.12 -17.04 -27.60
N ASP A 262 -18.26 -16.59 -28.07
CA ASP A 262 -19.49 -17.34 -28.21
C ASP A 262 -19.42 -18.39 -29.35
N PRO A 263 -20.28 -19.40 -29.31
CA PRO A 263 -20.20 -20.78 -29.79
C PRO A 263 -20.24 -21.00 -31.26
#